data_70698cd0cc8826b3993814d28977cc04
#
_entry.id   70698cd0cc8826b3993814d28977cc04
#
_cell.length_a   1.000
_cell.length_b   1.000
_cell.length_c   1.000
_cell.angle_alpha   90.00
_cell.angle_beta   90.00
_cell.angle_gamma   90.00
#
_symmetry.space_group_name_H-M   'P 1'
#
loop_
_entity.id
_entity.type
_entity.pdbx_description
1 polymer ?
#
loop_
_entity_poly.entity_id
_entity_poly.type
_entity_poly.pdbx_seq_one_letter_code
_entity_poly.pdbx_strand_id
1 'polypeptide(L)'
;MGTINLHTHPCFDPKARHTYSRIHVPVAPRCNVQCNYCNRKYDCMNESRPGVSSGVLKPRQALEYIQSNIGRVKNLSVVGIAGPGDPMANPDETLETFRLIRKEFPELLLCLATNGLNLPPYLDELQNLQVSHVTVTVNAVDARISKDIYAWMRYGRRSHNGQEAAEYLLEQQKTAIAGLSERGIIAKVNCILMPGVNDHHISSVAETVAGLGAHVLNVMPLMPVSNTPFFELGAPDDDLVQNTRTAASKWLPQMRHCSRCRADAAGLIGQENSFDVLGEIRKFQKMGKEISIQKNSARPHIAVTSREDMLVNLHLGEASRISIFSETDTGEWQLLEHRLTPPSGYGDKRWKLLGESLTDCQALFVASAGQRPIQVLQDFGLPVFKVEGLISDICKTLSSNGSLERYHRNEAHACGVACSGTGAGCG
;
A
#
# COMPACT_ATOMS: atom_id res chain seq x y z
N MET A 1 22.44 15.24 9.43
CA MET A 1 21.33 14.25 9.52
C MET A 1 21.23 13.80 10.97
N GLY A 2 20.09 14.01 11.63
CA GLY A 2 19.87 13.56 13.01
C GLY A 2 19.87 12.02 13.06
N THR A 3 20.49 11.46 14.10
CA THR A 3 20.52 10.02 14.33
C THR A 3 19.11 9.57 14.71
N ILE A 4 18.48 8.70 13.90
CA ILE A 4 17.16 8.12 14.19
C ILE A 4 17.28 7.24 15.44
N ASN A 5 16.48 7.51 16.47
CA ASN A 5 16.49 6.74 17.72
C ASN A 5 15.53 5.54 17.60
N LEU A 6 16.07 4.36 17.38
CA LEU A 6 15.30 3.12 17.21
C LEU A 6 14.52 2.69 18.47
N HIS A 7 14.95 3.14 19.66
CA HIS A 7 14.30 2.81 20.94
C HIS A 7 12.99 3.61 21.20
N THR A 8 12.59 4.50 20.30
CA THR A 8 11.33 5.23 20.41
C THR A 8 10.14 4.52 19.77
N HIS A 9 10.35 3.30 19.24
CA HIS A 9 9.26 2.55 18.60
C HIS A 9 8.39 1.83 19.64
N PRO A 10 7.11 2.22 19.84
CA PRO A 10 6.27 1.73 20.92
C PRO A 10 5.92 0.23 20.81
N CYS A 11 5.98 -0.36 19.61
CA CYS A 11 5.71 -1.79 19.43
C CYS A 11 6.92 -2.68 19.69
N PHE A 12 8.14 -2.14 19.68
CA PHE A 12 9.37 -2.91 19.81
C PHE A 12 10.08 -2.68 21.16
N ASP A 13 9.87 -1.53 21.77
CA ASP A 13 10.38 -1.22 23.11
C ASP A 13 9.23 -1.08 24.11
N PRO A 14 9.12 -1.94 25.13
CA PRO A 14 8.09 -1.87 26.15
C PRO A 14 8.08 -0.56 26.97
N LYS A 15 9.22 0.12 27.08
CA LYS A 15 9.31 1.42 27.78
C LYS A 15 8.77 2.54 26.92
N ALA A 16 8.95 2.47 25.60
CA ALA A 16 8.48 3.47 24.65
C ALA A 16 6.94 3.53 24.54
N ARG A 17 6.23 2.42 24.79
CA ARG A 17 4.76 2.32 24.61
C ARG A 17 3.94 3.35 25.38
N HIS A 18 4.44 3.84 26.51
CA HIS A 18 3.75 4.80 27.37
C HIS A 18 4.14 6.26 27.08
N THR A 19 5.19 6.47 26.28
CA THR A 19 5.77 7.79 26.02
C THR A 19 5.61 8.22 24.57
N TYR A 20 5.78 7.29 23.64
CA TYR A 20 5.81 7.56 22.19
C TYR A 20 4.57 7.04 21.49
N SER A 21 4.08 7.83 20.56
CA SER A 21 2.91 7.51 19.76
C SER A 21 3.27 7.04 18.34
N ARG A 22 2.32 6.39 17.72
CA ARG A 22 2.38 6.03 16.30
C ARG A 22 1.15 6.56 15.56
N ILE A 23 1.31 6.75 14.23
CA ILE A 23 0.22 6.88 13.27
C ILE A 23 0.37 5.74 12.25
N HIS A 24 -0.70 4.97 12.05
CA HIS A 24 -0.81 4.05 10.92
C HIS A 24 -1.60 4.71 9.80
N VAL A 25 -1.14 4.55 8.57
CA VAL A 25 -1.83 5.06 7.38
C VAL A 25 -2.32 3.90 6.51
N PRO A 26 -3.63 3.80 6.26
CA PRO A 26 -4.24 2.69 5.53
C PRO A 26 -4.15 2.93 4.02
N VAL A 27 -3.00 2.65 3.42
CA VAL A 27 -2.73 2.86 1.98
C VAL A 27 -2.71 1.56 1.15
N ALA A 28 -2.83 0.41 1.80
CA ALA A 28 -2.63 -0.91 1.19
C ALA A 28 -3.92 -1.77 1.19
N PRO A 29 -4.88 -1.53 0.28
CA PRO A 29 -6.16 -2.24 0.29
C PRO A 29 -6.10 -3.69 -0.18
N ARG A 30 -5.16 -4.06 -1.06
CA ARG A 30 -5.05 -5.40 -1.63
C ARG A 30 -4.23 -6.32 -0.74
N CYS A 31 -4.48 -7.64 -0.85
CA CYS A 31 -3.62 -8.66 -0.26
C CYS A 31 -3.38 -9.78 -1.30
N ASN A 32 -2.19 -10.34 -1.29
CA ASN A 32 -1.75 -11.42 -2.17
C ASN A 32 -1.80 -12.80 -1.53
N VAL A 33 -2.32 -12.90 -0.29
CA VAL A 33 -2.52 -14.15 0.44
C VAL A 33 -3.92 -14.17 1.03
N GLN A 34 -4.63 -15.31 0.95
CA GLN A 34 -5.87 -15.55 1.67
C GLN A 34 -5.61 -16.52 2.83
N CYS A 35 -5.56 -15.99 4.04
CA CYS A 35 -5.48 -16.80 5.25
C CYS A 35 -6.85 -17.38 5.60
N ASN A 36 -6.92 -18.63 6.08
CA ASN A 36 -8.17 -19.31 6.46
C ASN A 36 -8.84 -18.72 7.71
N TYR A 37 -8.17 -17.84 8.43
CA TYR A 37 -8.71 -17.08 9.57
C TYR A 37 -9.06 -15.62 9.21
N CYS A 38 -8.91 -15.19 7.97
CA CYS A 38 -9.09 -13.80 7.55
C CYS A 38 -10.34 -13.60 6.70
N ASN A 39 -11.18 -12.64 7.10
CA ASN A 39 -12.27 -12.13 6.28
C ASN A 39 -11.88 -10.79 5.68
N ARG A 40 -11.75 -10.74 4.34
CA ARG A 40 -11.28 -9.58 3.57
C ARG A 40 -12.21 -8.37 3.57
N LYS A 41 -13.35 -8.45 4.22
CA LYS A 41 -14.19 -7.27 4.51
C LYS A 41 -13.58 -6.35 5.58
N TYR A 42 -12.61 -6.85 6.33
CA TYR A 42 -11.99 -6.20 7.48
C TYR A 42 -10.49 -6.03 7.28
N ASP A 43 -9.86 -5.28 8.16
CA ASP A 43 -8.41 -5.09 8.20
C ASP A 43 -7.68 -6.43 8.39
N CYS A 44 -6.40 -6.45 8.04
CA CYS A 44 -5.56 -7.64 8.16
C CYS A 44 -5.52 -8.17 9.59
N MET A 45 -5.90 -9.42 9.78
CA MET A 45 -5.99 -10.08 11.10
C MET A 45 -4.64 -10.27 11.80
N ASN A 46 -3.54 -10.17 11.05
CA ASN A 46 -2.19 -10.25 11.60
C ASN A 46 -1.79 -8.97 12.37
N GLU A 47 -2.52 -7.88 12.18
CA GLU A 47 -2.22 -6.58 12.80
C GLU A 47 -3.43 -5.96 13.48
N SER A 48 -4.65 -6.32 13.10
CA SER A 48 -5.87 -5.66 13.54
C SER A 48 -6.80 -6.57 14.36
N ARG A 49 -7.77 -5.93 15.01
CA ARG A 49 -8.86 -6.64 15.71
C ARG A 49 -9.89 -7.14 14.70
N PRO A 50 -10.57 -8.26 15.00
CA PRO A 50 -11.66 -8.75 14.15
C PRO A 50 -12.78 -7.73 13.95
N GLY A 51 -13.32 -7.67 12.73
CA GLY A 51 -14.49 -6.86 12.42
C GLY A 51 -14.24 -5.36 12.24
N VAL A 52 -12.98 -4.94 12.24
CA VAL A 52 -12.60 -3.54 12.01
C VAL A 52 -12.32 -3.30 10.54
N SER A 53 -12.89 -2.22 9.98
CA SER A 53 -12.64 -1.75 8.62
C SER A 53 -12.08 -0.34 8.64
N SER A 54 -10.95 -0.15 8.00
CA SER A 54 -10.33 1.16 7.79
C SER A 54 -10.78 1.78 6.46
N GLY A 55 -10.70 3.10 6.36
CA GLY A 55 -10.71 3.78 5.07
C GLY A 55 -9.40 3.48 4.31
N VAL A 56 -9.31 3.93 3.05
CA VAL A 56 -8.08 3.82 2.24
C VAL A 56 -7.66 5.20 1.78
N LEU A 57 -6.40 5.55 1.98
CA LEU A 57 -5.80 6.81 1.55
C LEU A 57 -4.87 6.57 0.36
N LYS A 58 -4.78 7.55 -0.54
CA LYS A 58 -3.69 7.63 -1.52
C LYS A 58 -2.43 8.17 -0.84
N PRO A 59 -1.22 7.96 -1.40
CA PRO A 59 0.03 8.40 -0.77
C PRO A 59 0.05 9.88 -0.36
N ARG A 60 -0.42 10.80 -1.21
CA ARG A 60 -0.52 12.24 -0.86
C ARG A 60 -1.54 12.51 0.24
N GLN A 61 -2.70 11.85 0.21
CA GLN A 61 -3.70 11.97 1.27
C GLN A 61 -3.17 11.46 2.62
N ALA A 62 -2.35 10.41 2.60
CA ALA A 62 -1.69 9.90 3.81
C ALA A 62 -0.70 10.93 4.37
N LEU A 63 0.08 11.60 3.52
CA LEU A 63 0.96 12.68 3.93
C LEU A 63 0.17 13.85 4.55
N GLU A 64 -0.86 14.34 3.86
CA GLU A 64 -1.72 15.43 4.33
C GLU A 64 -2.42 15.08 5.65
N TYR A 65 -2.86 13.83 5.81
CA TYR A 65 -3.42 13.31 7.06
C TYR A 65 -2.39 13.39 8.21
N ILE A 66 -1.13 12.97 7.96
CA ILE A 66 -0.07 13.06 8.97
C ILE A 66 0.21 14.52 9.32
N GLN A 67 0.39 15.40 8.32
CA GLN A 67 0.66 16.83 8.52
C GLN A 67 -0.41 17.50 9.37
N SER A 68 -1.69 17.19 9.11
CA SER A 68 -2.82 17.74 9.89
C SER A 68 -2.90 17.21 11.31
N ASN A 69 -2.33 16.05 11.60
CA ASN A 69 -2.49 15.39 12.89
C ASN A 69 -1.21 15.31 13.72
N ILE A 70 -0.05 15.67 13.18
CA ILE A 70 1.23 15.59 13.90
C ILE A 70 1.24 16.39 15.21
N GLY A 71 0.63 17.55 15.24
CA GLY A 71 0.49 18.39 16.45
C GLY A 71 -0.57 17.90 17.44
N ARG A 72 -1.46 16.99 17.02
CA ARG A 72 -2.54 16.41 17.84
C ARG A 72 -2.13 15.09 18.49
N VAL A 73 -1.14 14.42 17.92
CA VAL A 73 -0.61 13.14 18.41
C VAL A 73 0.66 13.40 19.22
N LYS A 74 0.52 13.32 20.54
CA LYS A 74 1.63 13.63 21.46
C LYS A 74 2.81 12.68 21.25
N ASN A 75 4.02 13.23 21.13
CA ASN A 75 5.27 12.47 20.97
C ASN A 75 5.20 11.43 19.83
N LEU A 76 4.71 11.85 18.65
CA LEU A 76 4.72 11.00 17.49
C LEU A 76 6.16 10.60 17.12
N SER A 77 6.45 9.32 17.09
CA SER A 77 7.77 8.78 16.73
C SER A 77 7.74 7.84 15.53
N VAL A 78 6.58 7.26 15.21
CA VAL A 78 6.46 6.21 14.19
C VAL A 78 5.30 6.50 13.23
N VAL A 79 5.56 6.36 11.94
CA VAL A 79 4.52 6.17 10.93
C VAL A 79 4.62 4.75 10.39
N GLY A 80 3.49 4.02 10.45
CA GLY A 80 3.40 2.62 10.05
C GLY A 80 2.42 2.39 8.91
N ILE A 81 2.70 1.40 8.07
CA ILE A 81 1.77 0.87 7.08
C ILE A 81 1.54 -0.61 7.39
N ALA A 82 0.31 -0.93 7.79
CA ALA A 82 -0.07 -2.28 8.25
C ALA A 82 -1.38 -2.79 7.62
N GLY A 83 -1.84 -2.15 6.56
CA GLY A 83 -3.08 -2.58 5.91
C GLY A 83 -3.85 -1.44 5.21
N PRO A 84 -5.18 -1.70 5.01
CA PRO A 84 -6.02 -2.82 5.50
C PRO A 84 -5.73 -4.20 4.90
N GLY A 85 -5.04 -4.29 3.76
CA GLY A 85 -4.54 -5.53 3.18
C GLY A 85 -3.09 -5.82 3.54
N ASP A 86 -2.26 -6.07 2.53
CA ASP A 86 -0.82 -6.27 2.69
C ASP A 86 -0.04 -5.18 1.98
N PRO A 87 0.85 -4.43 2.67
CA PRO A 87 1.61 -3.35 2.07
C PRO A 87 2.47 -3.78 0.86
N MET A 88 3.06 -4.98 0.88
CA MET A 88 3.88 -5.45 -0.23
C MET A 88 3.06 -6.12 -1.36
N ALA A 89 1.73 -6.21 -1.21
CA ALA A 89 0.80 -6.43 -2.31
C ALA A 89 0.36 -5.09 -2.97
N ASN A 90 0.80 -3.95 -2.40
CA ASN A 90 0.57 -2.59 -2.87
C ASN A 90 1.90 -1.80 -2.80
N PRO A 91 2.98 -2.29 -3.46
CA PRO A 91 4.31 -1.72 -3.28
C PRO A 91 4.41 -0.27 -3.76
N ASP A 92 3.74 0.08 -4.85
CA ASP A 92 3.79 1.43 -5.40
C ASP A 92 3.23 2.46 -4.41
N GLU A 93 2.02 2.20 -3.87
CA GLU A 93 1.38 3.07 -2.89
C GLU A 93 2.16 3.11 -1.56
N THR A 94 2.68 1.97 -1.13
CA THR A 94 3.45 1.84 0.11
C THR A 94 4.77 2.60 0.05
N LEU A 95 5.56 2.37 -0.99
CA LEU A 95 6.87 2.98 -1.15
C LEU A 95 6.77 4.49 -1.44
N GLU A 96 5.79 4.90 -2.27
CA GLU A 96 5.55 6.32 -2.51
C GLU A 96 5.12 7.04 -1.22
N THR A 97 4.27 6.42 -0.41
CA THR A 97 3.91 6.97 0.90
C THR A 97 5.14 7.17 1.78
N PHE A 98 6.02 6.19 1.86
CA PHE A 98 7.26 6.31 2.63
C PHE A 98 8.23 7.36 2.06
N ARG A 99 8.36 7.50 0.74
CA ARG A 99 9.17 8.55 0.11
C ARG A 99 8.67 9.94 0.50
N LEU A 100 7.36 10.16 0.43
CA LEU A 100 6.74 11.43 0.80
C LEU A 100 6.94 11.74 2.28
N ILE A 101 6.73 10.76 3.16
CA ILE A 101 6.90 10.93 4.61
C ILE A 101 8.36 11.17 4.95
N ARG A 102 9.30 10.40 4.40
CA ARG A 102 10.73 10.55 4.65
C ARG A 102 11.26 11.92 4.24
N LYS A 103 10.75 12.46 3.12
CA LYS A 103 11.11 13.79 2.64
C LYS A 103 10.64 14.89 3.60
N GLU A 104 9.42 14.77 4.12
CA GLU A 104 8.80 15.80 4.96
C GLU A 104 9.17 15.68 6.44
N PHE A 105 9.32 14.45 6.94
CA PHE A 105 9.57 14.12 8.33
C PHE A 105 10.77 13.16 8.45
N PRO A 106 12.00 13.65 8.26
CA PRO A 106 13.20 12.81 8.24
C PRO A 106 13.50 12.13 9.57
N GLU A 107 12.97 12.64 10.69
CA GLU A 107 13.17 12.11 12.05
C GLU A 107 12.24 10.96 12.42
N LEU A 108 11.12 10.78 11.73
CA LEU A 108 10.15 9.74 12.08
C LEU A 108 10.65 8.34 11.70
N LEU A 109 10.41 7.38 12.57
CA LEU A 109 10.59 5.97 12.27
C LEU A 109 9.53 5.52 11.25
N LEU A 110 9.96 4.77 10.25
CA LEU A 110 9.06 4.12 9.30
C LEU A 110 8.94 2.64 9.63
N CYS A 111 7.70 2.15 9.69
CA CYS A 111 7.39 0.78 10.05
C CYS A 111 6.44 0.14 9.03
N LEU A 112 6.66 -1.14 8.74
CA LEU A 112 5.90 -1.93 7.77
C LEU A 112 5.48 -3.26 8.38
N ALA A 113 4.26 -3.73 8.06
CA ALA A 113 3.82 -5.08 8.43
C ALA A 113 3.26 -5.82 7.21
N THR A 114 3.82 -7.00 6.91
CA THR A 114 3.51 -7.76 5.68
C THR A 114 3.48 -9.27 5.94
N ASN A 115 2.84 -10.02 5.04
CA ASN A 115 2.91 -11.49 5.00
C ASN A 115 4.27 -12.02 4.46
N GLY A 116 5.10 -11.16 3.91
CA GLY A 116 6.45 -11.50 3.44
C GLY A 116 6.52 -12.04 2.01
N LEU A 117 5.40 -12.44 1.38
CA LEU A 117 5.39 -13.09 0.06
C LEU A 117 6.09 -12.24 -1.01
N ASN A 118 5.89 -10.95 -1.00
CA ASN A 118 6.41 -10.03 -2.03
C ASN A 118 7.43 -9.03 -1.46
N LEU A 119 8.03 -9.31 -0.29
CA LEU A 119 8.96 -8.41 0.37
C LEU A 119 10.40 -8.45 -0.22
N PRO A 120 10.97 -9.63 -0.59
CA PRO A 120 12.38 -9.71 -0.96
C PRO A 120 12.83 -8.75 -2.08
N PRO A 121 12.07 -8.51 -3.16
CA PRO A 121 12.48 -7.60 -4.23
C PRO A 121 12.66 -6.14 -3.80
N TYR A 122 12.10 -5.75 -2.65
CA TYR A 122 12.04 -4.35 -2.19
C TYR A 122 12.97 -4.04 -1.01
N LEU A 123 13.79 -4.99 -0.57
CA LEU A 123 14.65 -4.84 0.60
C LEU A 123 15.63 -3.67 0.47
N ASP A 124 16.26 -3.51 -0.68
CA ASP A 124 17.19 -2.40 -0.95
C ASP A 124 16.47 -1.05 -0.94
N GLU A 125 15.26 -0.99 -1.49
CA GLU A 125 14.48 0.23 -1.48
C GLU A 125 14.01 0.61 -0.07
N LEU A 126 13.59 -0.37 0.74
CA LEU A 126 13.26 -0.13 2.15
C LEU A 126 14.46 0.37 2.95
N GLN A 127 15.67 -0.16 2.69
CA GLN A 127 16.90 0.33 3.28
C GLN A 127 17.20 1.78 2.84
N ASN A 128 17.10 2.08 1.55
CA ASN A 128 17.33 3.42 1.01
C ASN A 128 16.33 4.45 1.58
N LEU A 129 15.09 4.04 1.84
CA LEU A 129 14.06 4.83 2.51
C LEU A 129 14.25 4.92 4.03
N GLN A 130 15.27 4.25 4.56
CA GLN A 130 15.54 4.16 5.99
C GLN A 130 14.31 3.64 6.78
N VAL A 131 13.63 2.62 6.24
CA VAL A 131 12.61 1.89 7.00
C VAL A 131 13.32 1.19 8.14
N SER A 132 12.91 1.48 9.37
CA SER A 132 13.61 1.05 10.56
C SER A 132 13.14 -0.30 11.10
N HIS A 133 11.87 -0.61 10.92
CA HIS A 133 11.23 -1.79 11.48
C HIS A 133 10.30 -2.45 10.47
N VAL A 134 10.40 -3.76 10.34
CA VAL A 134 9.49 -4.56 9.51
C VAL A 134 8.94 -5.72 10.32
N THR A 135 7.63 -5.90 10.27
CA THR A 135 6.96 -7.09 10.81
C THR A 135 6.64 -8.04 9.68
N VAL A 136 7.08 -9.29 9.80
CA VAL A 136 6.73 -10.37 8.87
C VAL A 136 5.83 -11.38 9.59
N THR A 137 4.69 -11.74 8.98
CA THR A 137 3.83 -12.78 9.56
C THR A 137 4.29 -14.16 9.09
N VAL A 138 4.71 -15.01 10.03
CA VAL A 138 5.12 -16.41 9.78
C VAL A 138 4.34 -17.32 10.73
N ASN A 139 3.38 -18.06 10.20
CA ASN A 139 2.53 -18.93 11.02
C ASN A 139 3.02 -20.38 11.13
N ALA A 140 3.90 -20.80 10.23
CA ALA A 140 4.58 -22.08 10.26
C ALA A 140 5.87 -22.01 9.42
N VAL A 141 6.81 -22.89 9.74
CA VAL A 141 8.06 -23.10 8.99
C VAL A 141 8.13 -24.50 8.36
N ASP A 142 7.02 -25.21 8.35
CA ASP A 142 6.78 -26.45 7.62
C ASP A 142 5.64 -26.21 6.63
N ALA A 143 5.91 -26.45 5.35
CA ALA A 143 4.93 -26.25 4.28
C ALA A 143 3.70 -27.18 4.40
N ARG A 144 3.87 -28.35 5.05
CA ARG A 144 2.76 -29.28 5.32
C ARG A 144 1.74 -28.71 6.31
N ILE A 145 2.18 -27.83 7.22
CA ILE A 145 1.31 -27.08 8.12
C ILE A 145 0.78 -25.81 7.43
N SER A 146 1.67 -25.08 6.73
CA SER A 146 1.32 -23.84 6.06
C SER A 146 0.22 -24.00 5.00
N LYS A 147 0.20 -25.11 4.26
CA LYS A 147 -0.81 -25.35 3.20
C LYS A 147 -2.25 -25.37 3.74
N ASP A 148 -2.43 -25.73 5.03
CA ASP A 148 -3.73 -25.78 5.67
C ASP A 148 -4.14 -24.44 6.30
N ILE A 149 -3.15 -23.54 6.52
CA ILE A 149 -3.39 -22.19 7.05
C ILE A 149 -3.81 -21.21 5.93
N TYR A 150 -3.34 -21.42 4.71
CA TYR A 150 -3.56 -20.50 3.61
C TYR A 150 -4.37 -21.13 2.49
N ALA A 151 -5.52 -20.51 2.16
CA ALA A 151 -6.40 -20.99 1.08
C ALA A 151 -5.77 -20.83 -0.30
N TRP A 152 -5.11 -19.69 -0.53
CA TRP A 152 -4.38 -19.41 -1.77
C TRP A 152 -3.37 -18.27 -1.57
N MET A 153 -2.40 -18.21 -2.48
CA MET A 153 -1.40 -17.16 -2.61
C MET A 153 -1.33 -16.71 -4.05
N ARG A 154 -1.15 -15.42 -4.27
CA ARG A 154 -1.03 -14.84 -5.61
C ARG A 154 0.38 -14.30 -5.81
N TYR A 155 1.14 -14.96 -6.67
CA TYR A 155 2.43 -14.48 -7.16
C TYR A 155 2.52 -14.66 -8.68
N GLY A 156 3.29 -13.80 -9.34
CA GLY A 156 3.19 -13.67 -10.78
C GLY A 156 1.76 -13.25 -11.19
N ARG A 157 1.20 -13.92 -12.20
CA ARG A 157 -0.14 -13.62 -12.74
C ARG A 157 -1.21 -14.63 -12.31
N ARG A 158 -0.90 -15.60 -11.43
CA ARG A 158 -1.78 -16.71 -11.08
C ARG A 158 -1.94 -16.83 -9.57
N SER A 159 -3.05 -17.43 -9.18
CA SER A 159 -3.26 -17.88 -7.80
C SER A 159 -2.78 -19.32 -7.67
N HIS A 160 -2.07 -19.60 -6.61
CA HIS A 160 -1.49 -20.89 -6.26
C HIS A 160 -2.04 -21.35 -4.91
N ASN A 161 -2.11 -22.64 -4.67
CA ASN A 161 -2.56 -23.24 -3.42
C ASN A 161 -1.78 -24.52 -3.12
N GLY A 162 -2.06 -25.12 -1.98
CA GLY A 162 -1.45 -26.37 -1.56
C GLY A 162 0.01 -26.22 -1.13
N GLN A 163 0.74 -27.35 -1.16
CA GLN A 163 2.05 -27.43 -0.56
C GLN A 163 3.11 -26.61 -1.30
N GLU A 164 3.13 -26.67 -2.64
CA GLU A 164 4.06 -25.89 -3.47
C GLU A 164 3.96 -24.39 -3.22
N ALA A 165 2.72 -23.87 -3.11
CA ALA A 165 2.50 -22.47 -2.77
C ALA A 165 2.99 -22.12 -1.36
N ALA A 166 2.77 -23.04 -0.41
CA ALA A 166 3.25 -22.87 0.97
C ALA A 166 4.78 -22.90 1.07
N GLU A 167 5.44 -23.75 0.30
CA GLU A 167 6.91 -23.79 0.17
C GLU A 167 7.46 -22.48 -0.40
N TYR A 168 6.83 -21.96 -1.44
CA TYR A 168 7.22 -20.68 -2.03
C TYR A 168 7.07 -19.51 -1.04
N LEU A 169 5.92 -19.42 -0.33
CA LEU A 169 5.72 -18.39 0.68
C LEU A 169 6.79 -18.47 1.78
N LEU A 170 7.06 -19.67 2.27
CA LEU A 170 8.05 -19.89 3.32
C LEU A 170 9.45 -19.47 2.87
N GLU A 171 9.84 -19.77 1.65
CA GLU A 171 11.11 -19.34 1.07
C GLU A 171 11.21 -17.82 0.98
N GLN A 172 10.14 -17.14 0.51
CA GLN A 172 10.09 -15.68 0.48
C GLN A 172 10.19 -15.07 1.88
N GLN A 173 9.51 -15.65 2.87
CA GLN A 173 9.57 -15.21 4.26
C GLN A 173 10.96 -15.35 4.87
N LYS A 174 11.63 -16.48 4.65
CA LYS A 174 13.01 -16.72 5.10
C LYS A 174 13.98 -15.73 4.47
N THR A 175 13.92 -15.59 3.14
CA THR A 175 14.73 -14.63 2.39
C THR A 175 14.49 -13.20 2.87
N ALA A 176 13.24 -12.83 3.14
CA ALA A 176 12.88 -11.52 3.64
C ALA A 176 13.49 -11.25 5.02
N ILE A 177 13.34 -12.17 5.98
CA ILE A 177 13.84 -11.99 7.36
C ILE A 177 15.36 -11.91 7.37
N ALA A 178 16.06 -12.81 6.67
CA ALA A 178 17.52 -12.77 6.55
C ALA A 178 18.00 -11.46 5.91
N GLY A 179 17.36 -11.06 4.79
CA GLY A 179 17.72 -9.84 4.09
C GLY A 179 17.41 -8.55 4.85
N LEU A 180 16.42 -8.53 5.73
CA LEU A 180 16.19 -7.43 6.68
C LEU A 180 17.34 -7.32 7.69
N SER A 181 17.74 -8.46 8.28
CA SER A 181 18.83 -8.52 9.24
C SER A 181 20.16 -8.05 8.63
N GLU A 182 20.49 -8.50 7.42
CA GLU A 182 21.68 -8.08 6.67
C GLU A 182 21.76 -6.57 6.44
N ARG A 183 20.60 -5.91 6.32
CA ARG A 183 20.47 -4.46 6.10
C ARG A 183 20.32 -3.64 7.38
N GLY A 184 20.41 -4.28 8.54
CA GLY A 184 20.25 -3.62 9.84
C GLY A 184 18.82 -3.12 10.10
N ILE A 185 17.82 -3.65 9.38
CA ILE A 185 16.41 -3.37 9.62
C ILE A 185 15.89 -4.30 10.70
N ILE A 186 15.25 -3.74 11.72
CA ILE A 186 14.73 -4.54 12.84
C ILE A 186 13.56 -5.38 12.39
N ALA A 187 13.70 -6.71 12.44
CA ALA A 187 12.67 -7.65 12.05
C ALA A 187 11.89 -8.17 13.28
N LYS A 188 10.57 -7.98 13.27
CA LYS A 188 9.63 -8.65 14.18
C LYS A 188 8.87 -9.73 13.40
N VAL A 189 8.60 -10.85 14.04
CA VAL A 189 7.75 -11.88 13.47
C VAL A 189 6.42 -11.93 14.24
N ASN A 190 5.30 -11.82 13.52
CA ASN A 190 3.99 -12.16 14.07
C ASN A 190 3.68 -13.62 13.76
N CYS A 191 3.17 -14.35 14.74
CA CYS A 191 2.69 -15.71 14.57
C CYS A 191 1.31 -15.85 15.25
N ILE A 192 0.28 -16.19 14.48
CA ILE A 192 -1.04 -16.46 15.01
C ILE A 192 -1.06 -17.87 15.59
N LEU A 193 -1.37 -18.01 16.88
CA LEU A 193 -1.55 -19.30 17.55
C LEU A 193 -2.94 -19.85 17.24
N MET A 194 -3.00 -20.93 16.50
CA MET A 194 -4.22 -21.62 16.04
C MET A 194 -4.28 -23.01 16.66
N PRO A 195 -5.22 -23.24 17.63
CA PRO A 195 -5.35 -24.52 18.32
C PRO A 195 -5.51 -25.71 17.36
N GLY A 196 -4.73 -26.76 17.58
CA GLY A 196 -4.78 -27.98 16.75
C GLY A 196 -4.18 -27.83 15.33
N VAL A 197 -3.72 -26.65 14.95
CA VAL A 197 -3.12 -26.39 13.62
C VAL A 197 -1.61 -26.17 13.74
N ASN A 198 -1.17 -25.16 14.48
CA ASN A 198 0.24 -24.81 14.61
C ASN A 198 0.73 -24.63 16.05
N ASP A 199 -0.10 -24.87 17.05
CA ASP A 199 0.21 -24.72 18.47
C ASP A 199 1.45 -25.54 18.90
N HIS A 200 1.58 -26.77 18.39
CA HIS A 200 2.73 -27.65 18.60
C HIS A 200 4.00 -27.21 17.83
N HIS A 201 3.89 -26.28 16.88
CA HIS A 201 4.94 -25.92 15.92
C HIS A 201 5.58 -24.54 16.17
N ILE A 202 4.99 -23.68 17.00
CA ILE A 202 5.42 -22.28 17.18
C ILE A 202 6.84 -22.19 17.78
N SER A 203 7.29 -23.17 18.57
CA SER A 203 8.69 -23.21 19.03
C SER A 203 9.67 -23.38 17.87
N SER A 204 9.35 -24.20 16.88
CA SER A 204 10.16 -24.36 15.65
C SER A 204 10.12 -23.09 14.78
N VAL A 205 9.00 -22.39 14.76
CA VAL A 205 8.92 -21.05 14.11
C VAL A 205 9.91 -20.10 14.81
N ALA A 206 9.87 -20.02 16.15
CA ALA A 206 10.74 -19.16 16.94
C ALA A 206 12.23 -19.43 16.70
N GLU A 207 12.62 -20.71 16.73
CA GLU A 207 13.98 -21.16 16.45
C GLU A 207 14.46 -20.76 15.06
N THR A 208 13.65 -21.08 14.04
CA THR A 208 13.97 -20.80 12.65
C THR A 208 14.14 -19.30 12.40
N VAL A 209 13.21 -18.46 12.85
CA VAL A 209 13.28 -17.03 12.59
C VAL A 209 14.35 -16.34 13.43
N ALA A 210 14.69 -16.87 14.62
CA ALA A 210 15.85 -16.43 15.39
C ALA A 210 17.15 -16.67 14.63
N GLY A 211 17.33 -17.85 14.05
CA GLY A 211 18.47 -18.19 13.20
C GLY A 211 18.60 -17.32 11.95
N LEU A 212 17.51 -16.72 11.48
CA LEU A 212 17.48 -15.78 10.36
C LEU A 212 17.69 -14.31 10.78
N GLY A 213 17.87 -14.04 12.07
CA GLY A 213 18.14 -12.70 12.59
C GLY A 213 16.90 -11.89 12.95
N ALA A 214 15.74 -12.51 13.16
CA ALA A 214 14.60 -11.83 13.76
C ALA A 214 14.91 -11.37 15.19
N HIS A 215 14.37 -10.22 15.61
CA HIS A 215 14.67 -9.61 16.89
C HIS A 215 13.60 -9.89 17.96
N VAL A 216 12.36 -10.03 17.55
CA VAL A 216 11.20 -10.17 18.45
C VAL A 216 10.15 -11.09 17.80
N LEU A 217 9.58 -11.99 18.59
CA LEU A 217 8.42 -12.78 18.20
C LEU A 217 7.17 -12.30 18.94
N ASN A 218 6.06 -12.19 18.24
CA ASN A 218 4.75 -11.86 18.78
C ASN A 218 3.80 -13.02 18.54
N VAL A 219 3.68 -13.91 19.52
CA VAL A 219 2.67 -14.98 19.51
C VAL A 219 1.31 -14.39 19.86
N MET A 220 0.42 -14.33 18.87
CA MET A 220 -0.91 -13.73 18.98
C MET A 220 -1.99 -14.82 18.99
N PRO A 221 -2.89 -14.87 19.98
CA PRO A 221 -3.97 -15.84 19.97
C PRO A 221 -4.87 -15.64 18.74
N LEU A 222 -5.34 -16.73 18.13
CA LEU A 222 -6.38 -16.67 17.11
C LEU A 222 -7.61 -15.97 17.71
N MET A 223 -8.16 -15.03 16.96
CA MET A 223 -9.47 -14.45 17.22
C MET A 223 -10.42 -14.92 16.12
N PRO A 224 -11.41 -15.76 16.43
CA PRO A 224 -12.32 -16.29 15.42
C PRO A 224 -13.11 -15.19 14.72
N VAL A 225 -13.16 -15.24 13.39
CA VAL A 225 -13.92 -14.29 12.58
C VAL A 225 -15.00 -15.05 11.83
N SER A 226 -16.23 -14.59 11.92
CA SER A 226 -17.36 -15.20 11.23
C SER A 226 -17.14 -15.24 9.70
N ASN A 227 -17.66 -16.27 9.06
CA ASN A 227 -17.49 -16.55 7.63
C ASN A 227 -16.02 -16.77 7.22
N THR A 228 -15.22 -17.39 8.09
CA THR A 228 -13.87 -17.89 7.76
C THR A 228 -13.80 -19.39 8.03
N PRO A 229 -12.97 -20.15 7.30
CA PRO A 229 -12.79 -21.59 7.54
C PRO A 229 -12.37 -21.93 8.98
N PHE A 230 -11.59 -21.04 9.63
CA PHE A 230 -11.07 -21.27 10.98
C PHE A 230 -11.94 -20.67 12.10
N PHE A 231 -13.19 -20.30 11.79
CA PHE A 231 -14.10 -19.79 12.82
C PHE A 231 -14.34 -20.82 13.93
N GLU A 232 -14.56 -22.10 13.57
CA GLU A 232 -14.89 -23.19 14.50
C GLU A 232 -13.68 -23.69 15.32
N LEU A 233 -12.45 -23.27 15.00
CA LEU A 233 -11.29 -23.60 15.84
C LEU A 233 -11.37 -22.94 17.22
N GLY A 234 -12.13 -21.85 17.34
CA GLY A 234 -12.20 -21.07 18.56
C GLY A 234 -10.91 -20.30 18.88
N ALA A 235 -10.95 -19.55 19.96
CA ALA A 235 -9.74 -18.91 20.49
C ALA A 235 -8.96 -19.89 21.37
N PRO A 236 -7.61 -19.86 21.38
CA PRO A 236 -6.83 -20.60 22.36
C PRO A 236 -7.12 -20.07 23.77
N ASP A 237 -7.09 -20.96 24.75
CA ASP A 237 -7.15 -20.57 26.16
C ASP A 237 -5.85 -19.87 26.61
N ASP A 238 -5.92 -19.23 27.77
CA ASP A 238 -4.80 -18.47 28.31
C ASP A 238 -3.59 -19.37 28.66
N ASP A 239 -3.81 -20.59 29.09
CA ASP A 239 -2.75 -21.54 29.43
C ASP A 239 -1.96 -21.96 28.18
N LEU A 240 -2.65 -22.28 27.09
CA LEU A 240 -2.01 -22.59 25.82
C LEU A 240 -1.19 -21.39 25.31
N VAL A 241 -1.76 -20.17 25.40
CA VAL A 241 -1.05 -18.94 25.01
C VAL A 241 0.22 -18.76 25.84
N GLN A 242 0.15 -18.88 27.17
CA GLN A 242 1.32 -18.66 28.05
C GLN A 242 2.36 -19.76 27.89
N ASN A 243 1.94 -21.01 27.77
CA ASN A 243 2.86 -22.14 27.56
C ASN A 243 3.60 -22.00 26.22
N THR A 244 2.89 -21.64 25.15
CA THR A 244 3.49 -21.42 23.82
C THR A 244 4.48 -20.24 23.83
N ARG A 245 4.12 -19.12 24.45
CA ARG A 245 5.03 -17.97 24.61
C ARG A 245 6.26 -18.30 25.44
N THR A 246 6.11 -19.09 26.48
CA THR A 246 7.22 -19.55 27.33
C THR A 246 8.16 -20.45 26.55
N ALA A 247 7.64 -21.40 25.78
CA ALA A 247 8.45 -22.25 24.92
C ALA A 247 9.21 -21.45 23.84
N ALA A 248 8.52 -20.51 23.18
CA ALA A 248 9.12 -19.66 22.15
C ALA A 248 10.13 -18.65 22.70
N SER A 249 9.99 -18.23 23.97
CA SER A 249 10.91 -17.28 24.62
C SER A 249 12.33 -17.81 24.84
N LYS A 250 12.55 -19.12 24.66
CA LYS A 250 13.89 -19.73 24.65
C LYS A 250 14.74 -19.26 23.46
N TRP A 251 14.07 -18.86 22.37
CA TRP A 251 14.71 -18.50 21.11
C TRP A 251 14.71 -16.99 20.87
N LEU A 252 13.58 -16.32 21.17
CA LEU A 252 13.40 -14.89 20.92
C LEU A 252 12.60 -14.20 22.03
N PRO A 253 12.92 -12.93 22.32
CA PRO A 253 12.08 -12.08 23.16
C PRO A 253 10.64 -12.06 22.65
N GLN A 254 9.67 -12.13 23.59
CA GLN A 254 8.25 -12.14 23.26
C GLN A 254 7.64 -10.75 23.44
N MET A 255 6.89 -10.27 22.41
CA MET A 255 6.09 -9.07 22.53
C MET A 255 4.82 -9.36 23.33
N ARG A 256 4.76 -8.93 24.60
CA ARG A 256 3.60 -9.18 25.50
C ARG A 256 2.60 -8.04 25.55
N HIS A 257 2.89 -6.91 24.97
CA HIS A 257 2.08 -5.66 25.05
C HIS A 257 1.35 -5.32 23.73
N CYS A 258 1.20 -6.30 22.83
CA CYS A 258 0.46 -6.10 21.58
C CYS A 258 -1.03 -5.90 21.86
N SER A 259 -1.60 -4.78 21.41
CA SER A 259 -3.03 -4.48 21.52
C SER A 259 -3.81 -4.65 20.22
N ARG A 260 -3.18 -5.22 19.17
CA ARG A 260 -3.75 -5.37 17.84
C ARG A 260 -4.33 -4.07 17.31
N CYS A 261 -3.45 -3.21 16.86
CA CYS A 261 -3.81 -1.90 16.35
C CYS A 261 -4.61 -2.04 15.05
N ARG A 262 -5.46 -1.04 14.77
CA ARG A 262 -6.11 -0.92 13.46
C ARG A 262 -5.10 -0.45 12.41
N ALA A 263 -5.40 -0.68 11.13
CA ALA A 263 -4.59 -0.15 10.03
C ALA A 263 -4.60 1.38 9.96
N ASP A 264 -5.50 2.03 10.70
CA ASP A 264 -5.63 3.49 10.84
C ASP A 264 -5.36 3.98 12.29
N ALA A 265 -4.67 3.20 13.12
CA ALA A 265 -4.45 3.54 14.52
C ALA A 265 -3.57 4.80 14.67
N ALA A 266 -3.92 5.67 15.62
CA ALA A 266 -3.12 6.84 15.98
C ALA A 266 -3.06 7.00 17.50
N GLY A 267 -1.96 7.54 18.02
CA GLY A 267 -1.76 7.78 19.45
C GLY A 267 -0.94 6.72 20.18
N LEU A 268 -0.99 6.69 21.51
CA LEU A 268 -0.31 5.69 22.35
C LEU A 268 -0.95 4.31 22.22
N ILE A 269 -0.16 3.25 22.41
CA ILE A 269 -0.68 1.88 22.42
C ILE A 269 -1.60 1.66 23.61
N GLY A 270 -2.82 1.12 23.34
CA GLY A 270 -3.79 0.79 24.38
C GLY A 270 -4.58 1.99 24.94
N GLN A 271 -4.38 3.19 24.41
CA GLN A 271 -5.20 4.36 24.73
C GLN A 271 -6.16 4.66 23.59
N GLU A 272 -7.38 5.08 23.92
CA GLU A 272 -8.31 5.59 22.94
C GLU A 272 -7.80 6.91 22.36
N ASN A 273 -7.96 7.08 21.05
CA ASN A 273 -7.56 8.31 20.40
C ASN A 273 -8.43 9.48 20.90
N SER A 274 -7.80 10.63 21.13
CA SER A 274 -8.49 11.85 21.55
C SER A 274 -9.30 12.51 20.43
N PHE A 275 -9.29 11.96 19.21
CA PHE A 275 -10.00 12.47 18.04
C PHE A 275 -10.56 11.33 17.20
N ASP A 276 -11.58 11.63 16.39
CA ASP A 276 -12.20 10.67 15.49
C ASP A 276 -11.29 10.37 14.27
N VAL A 277 -10.45 9.35 14.40
CA VAL A 277 -9.52 8.91 13.35
C VAL A 277 -10.24 8.52 12.08
N LEU A 278 -11.37 7.80 12.18
CA LEU A 278 -12.14 7.39 10.99
C LEU A 278 -12.79 8.57 10.28
N GLY A 279 -13.33 9.52 11.02
CA GLY A 279 -13.88 10.75 10.47
C GLY A 279 -12.82 11.58 9.75
N GLU A 280 -11.65 11.70 10.34
CA GLU A 280 -10.52 12.38 9.70
C GLU A 280 -10.06 11.65 8.43
N ILE A 281 -9.87 10.33 8.45
CA ILE A 281 -9.49 9.56 7.25
C ILE A 281 -10.54 9.74 6.14
N ARG A 282 -11.83 9.66 6.46
CA ARG A 282 -12.92 9.90 5.50
C ARG A 282 -12.90 11.30 4.91
N LYS A 283 -12.53 12.31 5.72
CA LYS A 283 -12.34 13.69 5.25
C LYS A 283 -11.23 13.75 4.19
N PHE A 284 -10.05 13.19 4.46
CA PHE A 284 -8.95 13.16 3.50
C PHE A 284 -9.24 12.31 2.26
N GLN A 285 -9.99 11.22 2.40
CA GLN A 285 -10.50 10.45 1.26
C GLN A 285 -11.38 11.31 0.33
N LYS A 286 -12.24 12.15 0.91
CA LYS A 286 -13.11 13.06 0.16
C LYS A 286 -12.32 14.21 -0.47
N MET A 287 -11.34 14.79 0.24
CA MET A 287 -10.49 15.86 -0.30
C MET A 287 -9.73 15.47 -1.56
N GLY A 288 -9.34 14.19 -1.68
CA GLY A 288 -8.73 13.67 -2.91
C GLY A 288 -9.73 13.30 -4.02
N LYS A 289 -11.03 13.37 -3.74
CA LYS A 289 -12.11 13.05 -4.69
C LYS A 289 -12.57 14.28 -5.48
N GLU A 290 -12.31 15.49 -4.99
CA GLU A 290 -12.51 16.73 -5.74
C GLU A 290 -11.31 16.98 -6.66
N ILE A 291 -11.16 16.18 -7.70
CA ILE A 291 -10.39 16.59 -8.86
C ILE A 291 -11.29 17.57 -9.63
N SER A 292 -11.42 18.77 -9.10
CA SER A 292 -11.89 19.90 -9.86
C SER A 292 -10.71 20.45 -10.65
N ILE A 293 -10.75 20.31 -11.95
CA ILE A 293 -9.84 21.05 -12.82
C ILE A 293 -10.38 22.48 -12.77
N GLN A 294 -9.67 23.39 -12.11
CA GLN A 294 -9.98 24.80 -12.19
C GLN A 294 -9.75 25.25 -13.65
N LYS A 295 -10.78 25.79 -14.30
CA LYS A 295 -10.65 26.35 -15.64
C LYS A 295 -9.48 27.32 -15.66
N ASN A 296 -8.51 27.04 -16.52
CA ASN A 296 -7.36 27.90 -16.70
C ASN A 296 -7.46 28.57 -18.07
N SER A 297 -7.78 29.85 -18.08
CA SER A 297 -7.90 30.63 -19.32
C SER A 297 -6.61 30.69 -20.14
N ALA A 298 -5.45 30.49 -19.50
CA ALA A 298 -4.16 30.37 -20.18
C ALA A 298 -3.94 29.00 -20.83
N ARG A 299 -4.76 28.00 -20.52
CA ARG A 299 -4.72 26.62 -21.06
C ARG A 299 -6.13 26.18 -21.41
N PRO A 300 -6.72 26.68 -22.51
CA PRO A 300 -8.14 26.51 -22.82
C PRO A 300 -8.50 25.10 -23.28
N HIS A 301 -7.52 24.26 -23.63
CA HIS A 301 -7.75 22.98 -24.26
C HIS A 301 -7.64 21.81 -23.27
N ILE A 302 -8.20 20.66 -23.66
CA ILE A 302 -7.94 19.38 -23.05
C ILE A 302 -7.34 18.42 -24.08
N ALA A 303 -6.45 17.56 -23.61
CA ALA A 303 -5.83 16.50 -24.39
C ALA A 303 -6.42 15.15 -24.04
N VAL A 304 -6.66 14.27 -25.01
CA VAL A 304 -7.30 12.96 -24.80
C VAL A 304 -6.60 11.89 -25.61
N THR A 305 -6.36 10.71 -25.01
CA THR A 305 -6.00 9.51 -25.76
C THR A 305 -7.24 8.72 -26.16
N SER A 306 -7.51 8.63 -27.44
CA SER A 306 -8.67 7.98 -28.02
C SER A 306 -8.33 7.24 -29.31
N ARG A 307 -9.05 6.18 -29.61
CA ARG A 307 -8.96 5.46 -30.90
C ARG A 307 -9.82 6.13 -31.97
N GLU A 308 -11.02 6.57 -31.59
CA GLU A 308 -12.09 7.06 -32.47
C GLU A 308 -12.62 8.46 -32.11
N ASP A 309 -11.97 9.18 -31.18
CA ASP A 309 -12.32 10.53 -30.75
C ASP A 309 -13.71 10.66 -30.05
N MET A 310 -14.25 9.52 -29.59
CA MET A 310 -15.52 9.47 -28.85
C MET A 310 -15.34 9.03 -27.40
N LEU A 311 -14.45 8.08 -27.16
CA LEU A 311 -14.19 7.49 -25.85
C LEU A 311 -12.75 7.75 -25.41
N VAL A 312 -12.55 7.92 -24.10
CA VAL A 312 -11.20 7.80 -23.51
C VAL A 312 -10.93 6.30 -23.32
N ASN A 313 -10.21 5.67 -24.24
CA ASN A 313 -10.07 4.20 -24.30
C ASN A 313 -8.68 3.72 -24.74
N LEU A 314 -7.69 4.63 -24.82
CA LEU A 314 -6.36 4.26 -25.29
C LEU A 314 -5.30 4.50 -24.19
N HIS A 315 -4.36 3.54 -24.08
CA HIS A 315 -3.19 3.69 -23.22
C HIS A 315 -2.24 4.75 -23.79
N LEU A 316 -1.70 5.64 -22.93
CA LEU A 316 -0.84 6.75 -23.38
C LEU A 316 0.38 6.29 -24.20
N GLY A 317 1.01 5.18 -23.80
CA GLY A 317 2.16 4.63 -24.52
C GLY A 317 1.85 4.11 -25.92
N GLU A 318 0.60 3.70 -26.17
CA GLU A 318 0.10 3.18 -27.46
C GLU A 318 -0.44 4.29 -28.37
N ALA A 319 -0.67 5.48 -27.82
CA ALA A 319 -1.22 6.58 -28.59
C ALA A 319 -0.23 7.08 -29.62
N SER A 320 -0.57 7.02 -30.90
CA SER A 320 0.20 7.63 -31.99
C SER A 320 -0.16 9.10 -32.20
N ARG A 321 -1.31 9.50 -31.68
CA ARG A 321 -1.82 10.89 -31.68
C ARG A 321 -2.58 11.19 -30.41
N ILE A 322 -2.64 12.47 -30.06
CA ILE A 322 -3.47 13.02 -28.98
C ILE A 322 -4.56 13.88 -29.63
N SER A 323 -5.80 13.66 -29.24
CA SER A 323 -6.95 14.46 -29.69
C SER A 323 -7.09 15.67 -28.77
N ILE A 324 -7.10 16.88 -29.33
CA ILE A 324 -7.23 18.13 -28.60
C ILE A 324 -8.65 18.63 -28.74
N PHE A 325 -9.29 18.88 -27.61
CA PHE A 325 -10.65 19.43 -27.57
C PHE A 325 -10.62 20.85 -27.00
N SER A 326 -11.46 21.71 -27.55
CA SER A 326 -11.66 23.08 -27.10
C SER A 326 -13.12 23.32 -26.76
N GLU A 327 -13.36 24.13 -25.73
CA GLU A 327 -14.71 24.60 -25.40
C GLU A 327 -15.10 25.74 -26.34
N THR A 328 -16.31 25.67 -26.89
CA THR A 328 -16.90 26.72 -27.72
C THR A 328 -17.52 27.82 -26.86
N ASP A 329 -17.89 28.93 -27.44
CA ASP A 329 -18.61 30.04 -26.77
C ASP A 329 -19.97 29.59 -26.19
N THR A 330 -20.52 28.48 -26.69
CA THR A 330 -21.77 27.87 -26.19
C THR A 330 -21.55 26.90 -25.04
N GLY A 331 -20.29 26.65 -24.64
CA GLY A 331 -19.92 25.71 -23.57
C GLY A 331 -19.87 24.25 -24.03
N GLU A 332 -19.96 23.99 -25.33
CA GLU A 332 -19.76 22.64 -25.88
C GLU A 332 -18.31 22.39 -26.20
N TRP A 333 -17.85 21.17 -26.00
CA TRP A 333 -16.47 20.76 -26.33
C TRP A 333 -16.44 20.09 -27.69
N GLN A 334 -15.58 20.59 -28.56
CA GLN A 334 -15.41 20.10 -29.93
C GLN A 334 -13.96 19.71 -30.17
N LEU A 335 -13.76 18.70 -31.02
CA LEU A 335 -12.41 18.30 -31.47
C LEU A 335 -11.83 19.47 -32.29
N LEU A 336 -10.69 19.99 -31.83
CA LEU A 336 -9.96 21.08 -32.49
C LEU A 336 -8.96 20.53 -33.50
N GLU A 337 -8.10 19.62 -33.04
CA GLU A 337 -7.02 19.07 -33.86
C GLU A 337 -6.48 17.76 -33.30
N HIS A 338 -5.59 17.10 -34.05
CA HIS A 338 -4.78 16.00 -33.58
C HIS A 338 -3.31 16.39 -33.53
N ARG A 339 -2.60 16.07 -32.44
CA ARG A 339 -1.16 16.24 -32.31
C ARG A 339 -0.49 14.87 -32.30
N LEU A 340 0.55 14.69 -33.11
CA LEU A 340 1.30 13.43 -33.14
C LEU A 340 2.09 13.25 -31.83
N THR A 341 2.06 12.04 -31.30
CA THR A 341 2.95 11.69 -30.19
C THR A 341 4.36 11.39 -30.72
N PRO A 342 5.41 11.80 -29.99
CA PRO A 342 6.76 11.41 -30.33
C PRO A 342 6.92 9.89 -30.39
N PRO A 343 7.76 9.34 -31.27
CA PRO A 343 7.93 7.89 -31.43
C PRO A 343 8.33 7.18 -30.13
N SER A 344 7.99 5.90 -30.02
CA SER A 344 8.45 5.03 -28.94
C SER A 344 9.97 4.82 -29.00
N GLY A 345 10.60 4.49 -27.86
CA GLY A 345 12.03 4.21 -27.78
C GLY A 345 12.92 5.39 -27.35
N TYR A 346 12.35 6.57 -27.12
CA TYR A 346 13.12 7.76 -26.70
C TYR A 346 13.12 7.98 -25.16
N GLY A 347 12.59 7.05 -24.39
CA GLY A 347 12.50 7.16 -22.93
C GLY A 347 11.86 8.48 -22.47
N ASP A 348 12.42 9.12 -21.44
CA ASP A 348 11.91 10.40 -20.89
C ASP A 348 11.84 11.53 -21.92
N LYS A 349 12.68 11.51 -22.95
CA LYS A 349 12.69 12.52 -24.00
C LYS A 349 11.36 12.55 -24.77
N ARG A 350 10.75 11.38 -24.98
CA ARG A 350 9.41 11.26 -25.57
C ARG A 350 8.38 12.08 -24.80
N TRP A 351 8.38 11.93 -23.50
CA TRP A 351 7.37 12.56 -22.62
C TRP A 351 7.62 14.04 -22.44
N LYS A 352 8.88 14.47 -22.46
CA LYS A 352 9.23 15.91 -22.45
C LYS A 352 8.74 16.61 -23.72
N LEU A 353 9.03 16.04 -24.89
CA LEU A 353 8.54 16.56 -26.18
C LEU A 353 7.01 16.59 -26.25
N LEU A 354 6.33 15.55 -25.69
CA LEU A 354 4.87 15.55 -25.58
C LEU A 354 4.39 16.67 -24.65
N GLY A 355 5.00 16.85 -23.49
CA GLY A 355 4.69 17.93 -22.56
C GLY A 355 4.83 19.32 -23.18
N GLU A 356 5.90 19.55 -23.94
CA GLU A 356 6.15 20.78 -24.71
C GLU A 356 5.03 21.04 -25.74
N SER A 357 4.54 19.98 -26.39
CA SER A 357 3.46 20.08 -27.38
C SER A 357 2.07 20.28 -26.79
N LEU A 358 1.90 20.12 -25.46
CA LEU A 358 0.60 20.20 -24.76
C LEU A 358 0.55 21.34 -23.72
N THR A 359 1.39 22.36 -23.88
CA THR A 359 1.51 23.48 -22.93
C THR A 359 0.23 24.34 -22.83
N ASP A 360 -0.60 24.32 -23.87
CA ASP A 360 -1.91 24.98 -23.95
C ASP A 360 -3.08 24.11 -23.43
N CYS A 361 -2.79 22.89 -23.01
CA CYS A 361 -3.79 21.99 -22.44
C CYS A 361 -3.80 22.06 -20.90
N GLN A 362 -4.99 22.17 -20.32
CA GLN A 362 -5.19 22.18 -18.86
C GLN A 362 -5.17 20.77 -18.23
N ALA A 363 -5.40 19.73 -19.03
CA ALA A 363 -5.41 18.34 -18.59
C ALA A 363 -5.18 17.37 -19.74
N LEU A 364 -4.68 16.15 -19.40
CA LEU A 364 -4.60 15.01 -20.29
C LEU A 364 -5.42 13.84 -19.73
N PHE A 365 -6.41 13.37 -20.50
CA PHE A 365 -7.23 12.20 -20.16
C PHE A 365 -6.75 10.97 -20.91
N VAL A 366 -6.51 9.87 -20.17
CA VAL A 366 -5.98 8.62 -20.69
C VAL A 366 -6.72 7.43 -20.08
N ALA A 367 -6.90 6.34 -20.82
CA ALA A 367 -7.42 5.11 -20.23
C ALA A 367 -6.42 4.48 -19.26
N SER A 368 -5.13 4.57 -19.56
CA SER A 368 -4.05 4.15 -18.66
C SER A 368 -2.72 4.76 -19.09
N ALA A 369 -1.79 4.89 -18.14
CA ALA A 369 -0.42 5.36 -18.40
C ALA A 369 0.52 4.81 -17.33
N GLY A 370 1.78 4.63 -17.69
CA GLY A 370 2.85 4.30 -16.75
C GLY A 370 3.14 5.46 -15.79
N GLN A 371 3.76 5.19 -14.65
CA GLN A 371 4.08 6.21 -13.64
C GLN A 371 5.07 7.25 -14.17
N ARG A 372 6.12 6.81 -14.89
CA ARG A 372 7.15 7.72 -15.40
C ARG A 372 6.63 8.76 -16.39
N PRO A 373 5.83 8.40 -17.41
CA PRO A 373 5.12 9.37 -18.27
C PRO A 373 4.31 10.40 -17.47
N ILE A 374 3.54 9.94 -16.50
CA ILE A 374 2.72 10.83 -15.65
C ILE A 374 3.59 11.84 -14.93
N GLN A 375 4.67 11.39 -14.29
CA GLN A 375 5.59 12.27 -13.55
C GLN A 375 6.19 13.33 -14.45
N VAL A 376 6.72 12.93 -15.61
CA VAL A 376 7.33 13.88 -16.55
C VAL A 376 6.34 14.92 -17.04
N LEU A 377 5.09 14.53 -17.37
CA LEU A 377 4.06 15.46 -17.84
C LEU A 377 3.59 16.41 -16.71
N GLN A 378 3.52 15.91 -15.47
CA GLN A 378 3.23 16.76 -14.30
C GLN A 378 4.29 17.83 -14.06
N ASP A 379 5.58 17.56 -14.35
CA ASP A 379 6.66 18.53 -14.26
C ASP A 379 6.46 19.72 -15.26
N PHE A 380 5.73 19.50 -16.37
CA PHE A 380 5.25 20.53 -17.29
C PHE A 380 3.96 21.23 -16.82
N GLY A 381 3.46 20.90 -15.62
CA GLY A 381 2.20 21.43 -15.10
C GLY A 381 0.97 20.90 -15.84
N LEU A 382 1.09 19.75 -16.52
CA LEU A 382 -0.01 19.07 -17.19
C LEU A 382 -0.50 17.89 -16.33
N PRO A 383 -1.63 18.01 -15.62
CA PRO A 383 -2.21 16.92 -14.85
C PRO A 383 -2.71 15.82 -15.79
N VAL A 384 -2.42 14.56 -15.45
CA VAL A 384 -2.84 13.36 -16.20
C VAL A 384 -3.87 12.60 -15.40
N PHE A 385 -5.04 12.36 -16.01
CA PHE A 385 -6.17 11.66 -15.39
C PHE A 385 -6.44 10.33 -16.08
N LYS A 386 -6.44 9.25 -15.29
CA LYS A 386 -6.83 7.90 -15.77
C LYS A 386 -8.34 7.77 -15.67
N VAL A 387 -9.03 7.87 -16.81
CA VAL A 387 -10.50 7.83 -16.89
C VAL A 387 -10.95 6.99 -18.07
N GLU A 388 -12.16 6.45 -18.01
CA GLU A 388 -12.85 5.77 -19.12
C GLU A 388 -14.26 6.33 -19.29
N GLY A 389 -14.71 6.45 -20.51
CA GLY A 389 -16.07 6.90 -20.84
C GLY A 389 -16.11 7.84 -22.02
N LEU A 390 -17.32 8.35 -22.30
CA LEU A 390 -17.53 9.30 -23.39
C LEU A 390 -16.80 10.62 -23.09
N ILE A 391 -16.03 11.10 -24.05
CA ILE A 391 -15.31 12.37 -23.97
C ILE A 391 -16.28 13.52 -23.70
N SER A 392 -17.43 13.52 -24.37
CA SER A 392 -18.48 14.53 -24.18
C SER A 392 -18.99 14.62 -22.73
N ASP A 393 -19.13 13.48 -22.05
CA ASP A 393 -19.63 13.44 -20.66
C ASP A 393 -18.55 13.88 -19.66
N ILE A 394 -17.31 13.52 -19.91
CA ILE A 394 -16.14 13.97 -19.14
C ILE A 394 -16.01 15.49 -19.27
N CYS A 395 -16.12 16.03 -20.49
CA CYS A 395 -16.07 17.44 -20.78
C CYS A 395 -17.20 18.23 -20.11
N LYS A 396 -18.45 17.75 -20.19
CA LYS A 396 -19.61 18.35 -19.49
C LYS A 396 -19.39 18.40 -17.99
N THR A 397 -18.83 17.33 -17.43
CA THR A 397 -18.52 17.28 -16.00
C THR A 397 -17.45 18.31 -15.62
N LEU A 398 -16.45 18.56 -16.47
CA LEU A 398 -15.47 19.61 -16.28
C LEU A 398 -16.10 21.01 -16.32
N SER A 399 -16.92 21.29 -17.33
CA SER A 399 -17.59 22.60 -17.48
C SER A 399 -18.48 22.92 -16.28
N SER A 400 -19.08 21.91 -15.64
CA SER A 400 -19.89 22.06 -14.44
C SER A 400 -19.12 22.01 -13.12
N ASN A 401 -17.78 21.99 -13.13
CA ASN A 401 -16.92 21.77 -11.98
C ASN A 401 -17.28 20.46 -11.20
N GLY A 402 -17.80 19.47 -11.92
CA GLY A 402 -18.21 18.19 -11.35
C GLY A 402 -17.04 17.25 -11.08
N SER A 403 -17.25 16.25 -10.21
CA SER A 403 -16.25 15.23 -9.91
C SER A 403 -16.12 14.23 -11.08
N LEU A 404 -14.87 13.99 -11.51
CA LEU A 404 -14.52 12.97 -12.51
C LEU A 404 -14.47 11.55 -11.94
N GLU A 405 -14.79 11.36 -10.68
CA GLU A 405 -14.67 10.07 -9.98
C GLU A 405 -15.42 8.93 -10.67
N ARG A 406 -16.62 9.21 -11.19
CA ARG A 406 -17.45 8.20 -11.89
C ARG A 406 -16.81 7.65 -13.16
N TYR A 407 -15.80 8.36 -13.70
CA TYR A 407 -15.06 7.94 -14.90
C TYR A 407 -13.72 7.29 -14.54
N HIS A 408 -13.33 7.27 -13.25
CA HIS A 408 -12.09 6.62 -12.83
C HIS A 408 -12.13 5.13 -13.16
N ARG A 409 -11.12 4.67 -13.88
CA ARG A 409 -10.92 3.25 -14.12
C ARG A 409 -10.54 2.57 -12.81
N ASN A 410 -11.32 1.57 -12.37
CA ASN A 410 -10.89 0.66 -11.32
C ASN A 410 -9.62 -0.09 -11.80
N GLU A 411 -8.53 0.01 -11.08
CA GLU A 411 -7.18 -0.48 -11.44
C GLU A 411 -7.05 -2.01 -11.61
N ALA A 412 -8.17 -2.76 -11.64
CA ALA A 412 -8.17 -4.20 -11.88
C ALA A 412 -7.55 -4.62 -13.22
N HIS A 413 -7.27 -3.67 -14.11
CA HIS A 413 -6.63 -3.88 -15.41
C HIS A 413 -5.43 -2.94 -15.67
N ALA A 414 -4.80 -2.39 -14.63
CA ALA A 414 -3.56 -1.63 -14.79
C ALA A 414 -2.48 -2.50 -15.43
N CYS A 415 -1.65 -1.90 -16.27
CA CYS A 415 -0.46 -2.53 -16.85
C CYS A 415 0.27 -3.36 -15.79
N GLY A 416 0.57 -4.62 -16.12
CA GLY A 416 1.28 -5.53 -15.21
C GLY A 416 2.62 -4.94 -14.77
N VAL A 417 3.11 -5.42 -13.65
CA VAL A 417 4.40 -5.09 -13.00
C VAL A 417 5.63 -5.19 -13.94
N ALA A 418 5.45 -5.66 -15.16
CA ALA A 418 6.49 -5.76 -16.20
C ALA A 418 6.59 -4.53 -17.13
N CYS A 419 5.86 -3.45 -16.86
CA CYS A 419 6.09 -2.19 -17.58
C CYS A 419 7.30 -1.46 -16.96
N SER A 420 8.49 -1.94 -17.30
CA SER A 420 9.78 -1.42 -16.82
C SER A 420 10.18 -0.08 -17.44
N GLY A 421 9.29 0.57 -18.19
CA GLY A 421 9.63 1.82 -18.87
C GLY A 421 10.71 1.69 -19.96
N THR A 422 11.08 0.49 -20.36
CA THR A 422 12.18 0.20 -21.28
C THR A 422 11.74 0.08 -22.73
N GLY A 423 10.70 0.80 -23.16
CA GLY A 423 10.59 1.16 -24.56
C GLY A 423 9.85 0.21 -25.49
N ALA A 424 9.20 -0.86 -25.02
CA ALA A 424 8.38 -1.70 -25.88
C ALA A 424 6.87 -1.56 -25.60
N GLY A 425 6.40 -0.33 -25.37
CA GLY A 425 4.97 -0.03 -25.17
C GLY A 425 4.69 1.16 -24.27
N CYS A 426 5.52 1.46 -23.28
CA CYS A 426 5.47 2.67 -22.44
C CYS A 426 6.79 3.42 -22.40
N GLY A 427 7.77 3.01 -23.17
CA GLY A 427 9.04 3.71 -23.33
C GLY A 427 8.91 4.88 -24.29
#